data_3af048cff256509d61ac733a8d3cd54f
#
_entry.id   3af048cff256509d61ac733a8d3cd54f
#
_cell.length_a   1.000
_cell.length_b   1.000
_cell.length_c   1.000
_cell.angle_alpha   90.00
_cell.angle_beta   90.00
_cell.angle_gamma   90.00
#
_symmetry.space_group_name_H-M   'P 1'
#
loop_
_entity.id
_entity.type
_entity.pdbx_description
1 polymer ?
#
loop_
_entity_poly.entity_id
_entity_poly.type
_entity_poly.pdbx_seq_one_letter_code
_entity_poly.pdbx_strand_id
1 'polypeptide(L)'
;MPAPDVRWLPEGIGGPALEDNPAAFEWTDDGFRPEPWPHAVLYELHLGTFSPSGTAVAAIDHLDHLVELGVTHVEVMPLGTYGGRWGWGYDGVYWSAPQHTYGSPNDLRAFVDACHARGLGVIVDVVYNHLGPVGADDPGFEPFLTDAHHTPWGKAINLDGPGSRVVRDRIVDDATMWIVDYHADGLRLDAIHALVDDSPEHLLAELSRTVEGLGLDREVVLIGEDERPDALPARPRSDGGYGLTAKWADELHHAVHAYLTGERHAYYEPYGDPELIGKELASGAPWKVVSLQNHDQVGNRPFADRLHQTTSIETVLTVLPLF
;
A
#
# COMPACT_ATOMS: atom_id res chain seq x y z
N MET A 1 13.42 -20.62 12.92
CA MET A 1 12.79 -19.73 11.94
C MET A 1 13.75 -18.61 11.58
N PRO A 2 13.66 -17.99 10.40
CA PRO A 2 14.47 -16.84 10.05
C PRO A 2 14.26 -15.65 10.98
N ALA A 3 15.26 -14.77 11.07
CA ALA A 3 15.10 -13.53 11.83
C ALA A 3 14.10 -12.57 11.13
N PRO A 4 13.41 -11.69 11.87
CA PRO A 4 12.41 -10.77 11.29
C PRO A 4 12.92 -9.83 10.19
N ASP A 5 14.25 -9.64 10.13
CA ASP A 5 14.94 -8.79 9.17
C ASP A 5 15.45 -9.49 7.91
N VAL A 6 15.04 -10.74 7.71
CA VAL A 6 15.40 -11.49 6.51
C VAL A 6 14.94 -10.77 5.25
N ARG A 7 15.78 -10.82 4.20
CA ARG A 7 15.53 -10.15 2.92
C ARG A 7 15.02 -11.09 1.82
N TRP A 8 15.20 -12.40 1.98
CA TRP A 8 14.72 -13.37 1.00
C TRP A 8 14.44 -14.74 1.62
N LEU A 9 13.25 -15.26 1.35
CA LEU A 9 12.74 -16.56 1.77
C LEU A 9 12.27 -17.35 0.51
N PRO A 10 13.15 -18.02 -0.22
CA PRO A 10 12.80 -18.67 -1.50
C PRO A 10 11.78 -19.80 -1.37
N GLU A 11 11.64 -20.37 -0.18
CA GLU A 11 10.69 -21.45 0.12
C GLU A 11 9.56 -20.97 1.07
N GLY A 12 9.46 -19.65 1.30
CA GLY A 12 8.47 -19.04 2.21
C GLY A 12 8.78 -19.23 3.69
N ILE A 13 7.77 -19.01 4.54
CA ILE A 13 7.89 -19.09 5.99
C ILE A 13 8.35 -20.50 6.40
N GLY A 14 9.42 -20.56 7.20
CA GLY A 14 10.00 -21.83 7.67
C GLY A 14 11.04 -22.44 6.74
N GLY A 15 11.22 -21.90 5.55
CA GLY A 15 12.33 -22.25 4.66
C GLY A 15 13.65 -21.57 5.04
N PRO A 16 14.75 -21.85 4.32
CA PRO A 16 16.02 -21.21 4.53
C PRO A 16 15.97 -19.74 4.12
N ALA A 17 16.64 -18.88 4.87
CA ALA A 17 16.90 -17.50 4.47
C ALA A 17 18.11 -17.44 3.53
N LEU A 18 18.01 -16.64 2.49
CA LEU A 18 19.13 -16.31 1.61
C LEU A 18 19.45 -14.81 1.70
N GLU A 19 20.70 -14.48 1.45
CA GLU A 19 21.11 -13.09 1.30
C GLU A 19 20.55 -12.52 -0.01
N ASP A 20 20.07 -11.29 0.05
CA ASP A 20 19.77 -10.44 -1.10
C ASP A 20 20.93 -9.43 -1.26
N ASN A 21 21.38 -9.22 -2.48
CA ASN A 21 22.41 -8.24 -2.81
C ASN A 21 21.87 -7.23 -3.83
N PRO A 22 21.21 -6.14 -3.37
CA PRO A 22 20.63 -5.13 -4.26
C PRO A 22 21.66 -4.52 -5.22
N ALA A 23 22.90 -4.34 -4.77
CA ALA A 23 23.98 -3.76 -5.58
C ALA A 23 24.41 -4.62 -6.78
N ALA A 24 23.98 -5.88 -6.84
CA ALA A 24 24.26 -6.75 -7.99
C ALA A 24 23.22 -6.60 -9.13
N PHE A 25 22.13 -5.89 -8.91
CA PHE A 25 21.15 -5.62 -9.95
C PHE A 25 21.59 -4.40 -10.79
N GLU A 26 21.57 -4.53 -12.09
CA GLU A 26 21.94 -3.46 -13.03
C GLU A 26 20.67 -2.69 -13.44
N TRP A 27 20.41 -1.56 -12.79
CA TRP A 27 19.31 -0.68 -13.11
C TRP A 27 19.52 0.05 -14.44
N THR A 28 18.43 0.29 -15.17
CA THR A 28 18.44 1.06 -16.43
C THR A 28 17.62 2.36 -16.32
N ASP A 29 17.16 2.70 -15.13
CA ASP A 29 16.26 3.81 -14.84
C ASP A 29 16.97 5.13 -14.47
N ASP A 30 18.25 5.25 -14.79
CA ASP A 30 19.01 6.50 -14.56
C ASP A 30 18.28 7.74 -15.12
N GLY A 31 17.98 8.69 -14.24
CA GLY A 31 17.27 9.90 -14.62
C GLY A 31 15.77 9.76 -14.78
N PHE A 32 15.19 8.59 -14.51
CA PHE A 32 13.74 8.44 -14.44
C PHE A 32 13.14 9.40 -13.39
N ARG A 33 12.00 9.95 -13.73
CA ARG A 33 11.15 10.75 -12.83
C ARG A 33 9.70 10.35 -13.07
N PRO A 34 8.94 9.95 -12.04
CA PRO A 34 7.52 9.68 -12.19
C PRO A 34 6.75 10.94 -12.57
N GLU A 35 5.53 10.79 -13.09
CA GLU A 35 4.62 11.91 -13.24
C GLU A 35 4.43 12.60 -11.89
N PRO A 36 4.59 13.94 -11.80
CA PRO A 36 4.48 14.64 -10.52
C PRO A 36 3.11 14.48 -9.87
N TRP A 37 3.10 14.24 -8.57
CA TRP A 37 1.91 14.41 -7.76
C TRP A 37 1.50 15.90 -7.76
N PRO A 38 0.27 16.32 -8.06
CA PRO A 38 -1.01 15.60 -7.98
C PRO A 38 -1.60 15.14 -9.33
N HIS A 39 -0.81 14.97 -10.36
CA HIS A 39 -1.28 14.49 -11.66
C HIS A 39 -1.28 12.96 -11.78
N ALA A 40 -1.06 12.27 -10.67
CA ALA A 40 -0.98 10.83 -10.64
C ALA A 40 -2.33 10.16 -10.97
N VAL A 41 -2.27 9.19 -11.87
CA VAL A 41 -3.35 8.23 -12.15
C VAL A 41 -2.83 6.86 -11.74
N LEU A 42 -3.37 6.32 -10.64
CA LEU A 42 -2.92 5.08 -10.05
C LEU A 42 -3.74 3.89 -10.57
N TYR A 43 -3.04 2.81 -10.83
CA TYR A 43 -3.66 1.51 -11.08
C TYR A 43 -3.20 0.51 -10.03
N GLU A 44 -4.13 0.10 -9.17
CA GLU A 44 -3.87 -0.94 -8.16
C GLU A 44 -3.84 -2.31 -8.83
N LEU A 45 -2.77 -3.07 -8.61
CA LEU A 45 -2.65 -4.44 -9.13
C LEU A 45 -2.13 -5.42 -8.08
N HIS A 46 -2.59 -6.66 -8.19
CA HIS A 46 -2.08 -7.81 -7.45
C HIS A 46 -1.23 -8.69 -8.36
N LEU A 47 0.07 -8.81 -8.10
CA LEU A 47 1.00 -9.57 -8.95
C LEU A 47 0.53 -11.01 -9.18
N GLY A 48 -0.01 -11.66 -8.15
CA GLY A 48 -0.46 -13.05 -8.22
C GLY A 48 -1.64 -13.31 -9.16
N THR A 49 -2.35 -12.26 -9.62
CA THR A 49 -3.52 -12.38 -10.50
C THR A 49 -3.46 -11.50 -11.74
N PHE A 50 -2.47 -10.62 -11.84
CA PHE A 50 -2.33 -9.70 -12.98
C PHE A 50 -1.89 -10.41 -14.27
N SER A 51 -1.19 -11.52 -14.13
CA SER A 51 -0.81 -12.39 -15.26
C SER A 51 -1.20 -13.85 -14.99
N PRO A 52 -1.30 -14.72 -16.03
CA PRO A 52 -1.62 -16.14 -15.84
C PRO A 52 -0.64 -16.89 -14.96
N SER A 53 0.64 -16.53 -14.93
CA SER A 53 1.66 -17.16 -14.09
C SER A 53 1.74 -16.55 -12.69
N GLY A 54 1.17 -15.34 -12.48
CA GLY A 54 1.15 -14.66 -11.18
C GLY A 54 2.54 -14.25 -10.70
N THR A 55 3.44 -13.85 -11.60
CA THR A 55 4.80 -13.45 -11.25
C THR A 55 5.13 -12.04 -11.72
N ALA A 56 6.10 -11.39 -11.05
CA ALA A 56 6.56 -10.04 -11.40
C ALA A 56 7.07 -9.96 -12.85
N VAL A 57 7.85 -10.96 -13.28
CA VAL A 57 8.37 -11.02 -14.66
C VAL A 57 7.24 -11.10 -15.69
N ALA A 58 6.22 -11.93 -15.44
CA ALA A 58 5.11 -12.04 -16.38
C ALA A 58 4.18 -10.81 -16.37
N ALA A 59 4.15 -10.03 -15.29
CA ALA A 59 3.43 -8.78 -15.22
C ALA A 59 4.00 -7.74 -16.20
N ILE A 60 5.29 -7.80 -16.51
CA ILE A 60 5.97 -6.89 -17.46
C ILE A 60 5.30 -6.89 -18.84
N ASP A 61 4.84 -8.05 -19.31
CA ASP A 61 4.20 -8.20 -20.61
C ASP A 61 2.86 -7.45 -20.72
N HIS A 62 2.28 -7.01 -19.61
CA HIS A 62 1.00 -6.32 -19.53
C HIS A 62 1.12 -4.82 -19.27
N LEU A 63 2.33 -4.29 -19.03
CA LEU A 63 2.53 -2.88 -18.66
C LEU A 63 2.15 -1.90 -19.79
N ASP A 64 2.36 -2.27 -21.04
CA ASP A 64 2.01 -1.41 -22.19
C ASP A 64 0.51 -1.08 -22.22
N HIS A 65 -0.35 -2.02 -21.77
CA HIS A 65 -1.78 -1.78 -21.64
C HIS A 65 -2.09 -0.68 -20.61
N LEU A 66 -1.36 -0.62 -19.52
CA LEU A 66 -1.55 0.43 -18.50
C LEU A 66 -1.14 1.81 -19.05
N VAL A 67 -0.06 1.87 -19.83
CA VAL A 67 0.34 3.10 -20.51
C VAL A 67 -0.72 3.56 -21.48
N GLU A 68 -1.30 2.64 -22.28
CA GLU A 68 -2.39 2.96 -23.22
C GLU A 68 -3.65 3.47 -22.51
N LEU A 69 -3.90 3.06 -21.27
CA LEU A 69 -5.00 3.56 -20.43
C LEU A 69 -4.72 4.96 -19.83
N GLY A 70 -3.49 5.48 -19.94
CA GLY A 70 -3.10 6.75 -19.33
C GLY A 70 -2.74 6.63 -17.84
N VAL A 71 -2.46 5.43 -17.35
CA VAL A 71 -1.93 5.21 -16.00
C VAL A 71 -0.54 5.83 -15.90
N THR A 72 -0.26 6.49 -14.79
CA THR A 72 1.05 7.09 -14.50
C THR A 72 1.82 6.35 -13.41
N HIS A 73 1.11 5.69 -12.51
CA HIS A 73 1.70 4.91 -11.42
C HIS A 73 0.99 3.58 -11.25
N VAL A 74 1.78 2.55 -11.00
CA VAL A 74 1.27 1.24 -10.59
C VAL A 74 1.37 1.15 -9.06
N GLU A 75 0.24 0.91 -8.39
CA GLU A 75 0.20 0.60 -6.97
C GLU A 75 0.13 -0.91 -6.81
N VAL A 76 1.22 -1.51 -6.30
CA VAL A 76 1.34 -2.97 -6.15
C VAL A 76 0.89 -3.35 -4.76
N MET A 77 -0.13 -4.22 -4.67
CA MET A 77 -0.62 -4.79 -3.42
C MET A 77 0.51 -5.48 -2.64
N PRO A 78 0.38 -5.69 -1.32
CA PRO A 78 1.51 -6.00 -0.44
C PRO A 78 2.39 -7.15 -0.91
N LEU A 79 3.69 -6.95 -0.79
CA LEU A 79 4.71 -7.87 -1.28
C LEU A 79 5.40 -8.69 -0.18
N GLY A 80 5.23 -8.34 1.11
CA GLY A 80 5.85 -9.04 2.22
C GLY A 80 5.45 -10.51 2.32
N THR A 81 6.37 -11.37 2.76
CA THR A 81 6.11 -12.81 2.85
C THR A 81 5.02 -13.15 3.86
N TYR A 82 4.02 -13.88 3.41
CA TYR A 82 2.89 -14.42 4.17
C TYR A 82 2.83 -15.95 4.06
N GLY A 83 1.97 -16.57 4.90
CA GLY A 83 1.80 -18.01 4.93
C GLY A 83 1.06 -18.56 3.70
N GLY A 84 1.64 -19.54 3.03
CA GLY A 84 1.04 -20.21 1.89
C GLY A 84 1.37 -19.56 0.54
N ARG A 85 0.58 -19.92 -0.47
CA ARG A 85 0.81 -19.50 -1.86
C ARG A 85 -0.17 -18.41 -2.33
N TRP A 86 -1.36 -18.38 -1.75
CA TRP A 86 -2.47 -17.54 -2.19
C TRP A 86 -2.82 -16.53 -1.11
N GLY A 87 -2.90 -15.30 -1.47
CA GLY A 87 -3.24 -14.19 -0.59
C GLY A 87 -3.02 -12.87 -1.30
N TRP A 88 -3.63 -11.80 -0.79
CA TRP A 88 -3.42 -10.45 -1.29
C TRP A 88 -2.20 -9.75 -0.68
N GLY A 89 -1.57 -10.39 0.32
CA GLY A 89 -0.38 -9.87 0.99
C GLY A 89 -0.66 -9.19 2.33
N TYR A 90 -1.91 -8.97 2.72
CA TYR A 90 -2.26 -8.33 4.00
C TYR A 90 -2.03 -9.22 5.23
N ASP A 91 -1.69 -10.50 5.04
CA ASP A 91 -1.25 -11.42 6.10
C ASP A 91 0.29 -11.52 6.22
N GLY A 92 1.01 -10.49 5.81
CA GLY A 92 2.48 -10.44 5.83
C GLY A 92 3.05 -10.53 7.25
N VAL A 93 4.16 -11.26 7.39
CA VAL A 93 4.91 -11.38 8.65
C VAL A 93 6.35 -10.93 8.47
N TYR A 94 6.97 -11.31 7.36
CA TYR A 94 8.31 -10.86 7.00
C TYR A 94 8.21 -9.72 6.00
N TRP A 95 8.14 -8.49 6.52
CA TRP A 95 7.90 -7.30 5.70
C TRP A 95 8.99 -7.08 4.65
N SER A 96 10.26 -7.29 5.02
CA SER A 96 11.41 -7.04 4.15
C SER A 96 11.76 -8.19 3.21
N ALA A 97 11.04 -9.30 3.27
CA ALA A 97 11.25 -10.44 2.37
C ALA A 97 10.07 -10.53 1.39
N PRO A 98 10.29 -10.32 0.09
CA PRO A 98 9.24 -10.49 -0.91
C PRO A 98 8.65 -11.89 -0.90
N GLN A 99 7.33 -11.99 -1.15
CA GLN A 99 6.63 -13.26 -1.29
C GLN A 99 7.19 -14.07 -2.47
N HIS A 100 7.76 -15.23 -2.18
CA HIS A 100 8.48 -16.05 -3.14
C HIS A 100 7.65 -16.49 -4.36
N THR A 101 6.33 -16.51 -4.24
CA THR A 101 5.43 -16.88 -5.34
C THR A 101 5.40 -15.83 -6.45
N TYR A 102 5.82 -14.61 -6.18
CA TYR A 102 5.90 -13.53 -7.18
C TYR A 102 7.23 -13.51 -7.93
N GLY A 103 8.21 -14.28 -7.48
CA GLY A 103 9.56 -14.36 -8.04
C GLY A 103 10.64 -14.02 -7.01
N SER A 104 11.88 -13.90 -7.46
CA SER A 104 13.01 -13.48 -6.64
C SER A 104 13.03 -11.96 -6.42
N PRO A 105 13.84 -11.45 -5.46
CA PRO A 105 14.09 -10.02 -5.33
C PRO A 105 14.50 -9.33 -6.63
N ASN A 106 15.33 -9.99 -7.46
CA ASN A 106 15.73 -9.43 -8.74
C ASN A 106 14.61 -9.43 -9.79
N ASP A 107 13.65 -10.36 -9.72
CA ASP A 107 12.47 -10.35 -10.60
C ASP A 107 11.56 -9.13 -10.27
N LEU A 108 11.47 -8.76 -9.00
CA LEU A 108 10.74 -7.55 -8.60
C LEU A 108 11.49 -6.28 -9.01
N ARG A 109 12.81 -6.23 -8.88
CA ARG A 109 13.62 -5.10 -9.40
C ARG A 109 13.45 -4.96 -10.91
N ALA A 110 13.49 -6.07 -11.64
CA ALA A 110 13.24 -6.06 -13.09
C ALA A 110 11.84 -5.56 -13.45
N PHE A 111 10.83 -5.86 -12.65
CA PHE A 111 9.49 -5.33 -12.83
C PHE A 111 9.45 -3.82 -12.64
N VAL A 112 10.07 -3.29 -11.57
CA VAL A 112 10.14 -1.84 -11.32
C VAL A 112 10.92 -1.14 -12.43
N ASP A 113 12.09 -1.65 -12.82
CA ASP A 113 12.89 -1.09 -13.93
C ASP A 113 12.12 -1.07 -15.25
N ALA A 114 11.32 -2.12 -15.52
CA ALA A 114 10.46 -2.17 -16.69
C ALA A 114 9.27 -1.19 -16.63
N CYS A 115 8.75 -0.89 -15.44
CA CYS A 115 7.77 0.19 -15.23
C CYS A 115 8.39 1.55 -15.55
N HIS A 116 9.56 1.85 -14.98
CA HIS A 116 10.29 3.10 -15.22
C HIS A 116 10.65 3.31 -16.69
N ALA A 117 11.08 2.25 -17.38
CA ALA A 117 11.36 2.29 -18.83
C ALA A 117 10.12 2.68 -19.67
N ARG A 118 8.90 2.56 -19.12
CA ARG A 118 7.63 2.92 -19.75
C ARG A 118 7.04 4.23 -19.22
N GLY A 119 7.74 4.91 -18.33
CA GLY A 119 7.26 6.14 -17.71
C GLY A 119 6.27 5.91 -16.56
N LEU A 120 6.14 4.68 -16.05
CA LEU A 120 5.27 4.33 -14.93
C LEU A 120 6.05 4.40 -13.61
N GLY A 121 5.59 5.22 -12.65
CA GLY A 121 6.04 5.15 -11.26
C GLY A 121 5.50 3.90 -10.56
N VAL A 122 6.16 3.46 -9.49
CA VAL A 122 5.76 2.29 -8.71
C VAL A 122 5.56 2.65 -7.25
N ILE A 123 4.37 2.38 -6.74
CA ILE A 123 4.00 2.52 -5.32
C ILE A 123 3.85 1.11 -4.75
N VAL A 124 4.47 0.85 -3.62
CA VAL A 124 4.35 -0.43 -2.92
C VAL A 124 3.41 -0.28 -1.73
N ASP A 125 2.42 -1.15 -1.64
CA ASP A 125 1.56 -1.24 -0.47
C ASP A 125 2.28 -1.98 0.66
N VAL A 126 2.32 -1.37 1.86
CA VAL A 126 3.03 -1.89 3.03
C VAL A 126 2.11 -1.97 4.24
N VAL A 127 2.15 -3.10 4.93
CA VAL A 127 1.26 -3.45 6.03
C VAL A 127 2.04 -3.42 7.34
N TYR A 128 2.08 -2.27 8.03
CA TYR A 128 2.80 -2.12 9.29
C TYR A 128 1.88 -2.10 10.52
N ASN A 129 0.57 -2.16 10.31
CA ASN A 129 -0.42 -2.04 11.37
C ASN A 129 -0.68 -3.35 12.13
N HIS A 130 -0.32 -4.49 11.56
CA HIS A 130 -0.46 -5.81 12.18
C HIS A 130 0.52 -6.82 11.57
N LEU A 131 0.61 -8.00 12.16
CA LEU A 131 1.28 -9.18 11.62
C LEU A 131 0.24 -10.24 11.25
N GLY A 132 0.50 -10.95 10.16
CA GLY A 132 -0.33 -12.07 9.74
C GLY A 132 -0.31 -13.24 10.76
N PRO A 133 -1.28 -14.14 10.69
CA PRO A 133 -1.47 -15.18 11.70
C PRO A 133 -0.44 -16.32 11.63
N VAL A 134 0.28 -16.45 10.51
CA VAL A 134 1.23 -17.56 10.29
C VAL A 134 2.66 -17.07 10.47
N GLY A 135 3.29 -17.46 11.56
CA GLY A 135 4.69 -17.13 11.85
C GLY A 135 4.89 -15.98 12.86
N ALA A 136 3.83 -15.21 13.16
CA ALA A 136 3.90 -14.12 14.13
C ALA A 136 4.05 -14.59 15.60
N ASP A 137 3.81 -15.86 15.87
CA ASP A 137 4.01 -16.50 17.19
C ASP A 137 5.47 -16.92 17.44
N ASP A 138 6.37 -16.70 16.46
CA ASP A 138 7.80 -16.92 16.67
C ASP A 138 8.36 -15.94 17.71
N PRO A 139 9.19 -16.39 18.68
CA PRO A 139 9.81 -15.52 19.69
C PRO A 139 10.60 -14.32 19.12
N GLY A 140 11.05 -14.39 17.86
CA GLY A 140 11.71 -13.27 17.17
C GLY A 140 10.79 -12.07 16.98
N PHE A 141 9.48 -12.27 16.96
CA PHE A 141 8.47 -11.21 16.82
C PHE A 141 7.88 -10.76 18.16
N GLU A 142 8.30 -11.32 19.30
CA GLU A 142 7.75 -10.93 20.61
C GLU A 142 7.82 -9.42 20.88
N PRO A 143 8.91 -8.68 20.53
CA PRO A 143 8.94 -7.24 20.71
C PRO A 143 8.01 -6.43 19.79
N PHE A 144 7.52 -7.05 18.71
CA PHE A 144 6.71 -6.36 17.69
C PHE A 144 5.29 -6.08 18.13
N LEU A 145 4.79 -6.82 19.11
CA LEU A 145 3.41 -6.72 19.57
C LEU A 145 3.31 -6.17 20.98
N THR A 146 2.26 -5.42 21.28
CA THR A 146 1.98 -4.90 22.62
C THR A 146 0.60 -5.31 23.10
N ASP A 147 0.46 -5.54 24.42
CA ASP A 147 -0.83 -5.72 25.09
C ASP A 147 -1.43 -4.38 25.54
N ALA A 148 -0.71 -3.26 25.41
CA ALA A 148 -1.19 -1.95 25.80
C ALA A 148 -2.28 -1.44 24.85
N HIS A 149 -2.19 -1.80 23.58
CA HIS A 149 -3.11 -1.38 22.52
C HIS A 149 -3.65 -2.58 21.75
N HIS A 150 -4.89 -2.46 21.25
CA HIS A 150 -5.55 -3.49 20.46
C HIS A 150 -6.17 -2.88 19.20
N THR A 151 -6.14 -3.67 18.12
CA THR A 151 -6.72 -3.34 16.82
C THR A 151 -7.76 -4.40 16.43
N PRO A 152 -8.53 -4.22 15.36
CA PRO A 152 -9.40 -5.26 14.84
C PRO A 152 -8.68 -6.59 14.51
N TRP A 153 -7.38 -6.54 14.26
CA TRP A 153 -6.54 -7.72 13.95
C TRP A 153 -5.87 -8.34 15.18
N GLY A 154 -6.09 -7.81 16.39
CA GLY A 154 -5.55 -8.32 17.64
C GLY A 154 -4.64 -7.34 18.36
N LYS A 155 -3.51 -7.82 18.91
CA LYS A 155 -2.52 -6.96 19.56
C LYS A 155 -1.96 -5.94 18.56
N ALA A 156 -1.83 -4.68 18.99
CA ALA A 156 -1.22 -3.65 18.14
C ALA A 156 0.29 -3.85 18.00
N ILE A 157 0.85 -3.28 16.95
CA ILE A 157 2.30 -3.14 16.78
C ILE A 157 2.83 -2.23 17.89
N ASN A 158 3.96 -2.62 18.49
CA ASN A 158 4.56 -1.91 19.62
C ASN A 158 5.36 -0.68 19.16
N LEU A 159 4.70 0.48 19.13
CA LEU A 159 5.29 1.73 18.65
C LEU A 159 5.76 2.67 19.78
N ASP A 160 5.26 2.50 21.00
CA ASP A 160 5.45 3.43 22.11
C ASP A 160 5.84 2.75 23.44
N GLY A 161 5.76 1.41 23.52
CA GLY A 161 6.11 0.64 24.72
C GLY A 161 7.59 0.30 24.84
N PRO A 162 7.98 -0.45 25.90
CA PRO A 162 9.33 -0.97 26.04
C PRO A 162 9.76 -1.78 24.82
N GLY A 163 10.94 -1.47 24.26
CA GLY A 163 11.46 -2.13 23.05
C GLY A 163 10.91 -1.60 21.72
N SER A 164 9.99 -0.63 21.72
CA SER A 164 9.41 -0.05 20.52
C SER A 164 10.43 0.51 19.53
N ARG A 165 11.59 1.00 20.00
CA ARG A 165 12.62 1.51 19.09
C ARG A 165 13.07 0.48 18.06
N VAL A 166 13.22 -0.77 18.45
CA VAL A 166 13.59 -1.87 17.54
C VAL A 166 12.52 -2.10 16.47
N VAL A 167 11.24 -2.00 16.86
CA VAL A 167 10.11 -2.17 15.94
C VAL A 167 10.02 -1.01 14.96
N ARG A 168 10.16 0.23 15.47
CA ARG A 168 10.15 1.44 14.65
C ARG A 168 11.33 1.43 13.66
N ASP A 169 12.53 1.06 14.11
CA ASP A 169 13.71 0.94 13.26
C ASP A 169 13.45 -0.05 12.11
N ARG A 170 12.80 -1.19 12.41
CA ARG A 170 12.45 -2.18 11.39
C ARG A 170 11.47 -1.65 10.34
N ILE A 171 10.46 -0.92 10.77
CA ILE A 171 9.50 -0.31 9.84
C ILE A 171 10.19 0.73 8.96
N VAL A 172 11.04 1.56 9.54
CA VAL A 172 11.80 2.58 8.80
C VAL A 172 12.79 1.94 7.84
N ASP A 173 13.50 0.89 8.26
CA ASP A 173 14.43 0.14 7.42
C ASP A 173 13.72 -0.55 6.25
N ASP A 174 12.55 -1.13 6.50
CA ASP A 174 11.72 -1.76 5.46
C ASP A 174 11.23 -0.74 4.43
N ALA A 175 10.67 0.36 4.88
CA ALA A 175 10.23 1.44 4.00
C ALA A 175 11.40 2.01 3.16
N THR A 176 12.56 2.19 3.80
CA THR A 176 13.77 2.65 3.10
C THR A 176 14.25 1.62 2.08
N MET A 177 14.17 0.32 2.38
CA MET A 177 14.50 -0.75 1.47
C MET A 177 13.65 -0.69 0.19
N TRP A 178 12.33 -0.59 0.31
CA TRP A 178 11.47 -0.50 -0.88
C TRP A 178 11.82 0.71 -1.75
N ILE A 179 12.14 1.84 -1.13
CA ILE A 179 12.47 3.09 -1.84
C ILE A 179 13.86 3.05 -2.46
N VAL A 180 14.87 2.52 -1.74
CA VAL A 180 16.29 2.60 -2.15
C VAL A 180 16.76 1.36 -2.87
N ASP A 181 16.39 0.15 -2.39
CA ASP A 181 16.89 -1.11 -2.95
C ASP A 181 15.98 -1.64 -4.09
N TYR A 182 14.72 -1.19 -4.14
CA TYR A 182 13.75 -1.56 -5.18
C TYR A 182 13.28 -0.38 -6.03
N HIS A 183 13.83 0.81 -5.80
CA HIS A 183 13.51 2.05 -6.52
C HIS A 183 12.03 2.42 -6.55
N ALA A 184 11.23 1.98 -5.56
CA ALA A 184 9.84 2.40 -5.46
C ALA A 184 9.71 3.93 -5.36
N ASP A 185 8.75 4.51 -6.07
CA ASP A 185 8.48 5.95 -6.10
C ASP A 185 7.52 6.37 -4.99
N GLY A 186 7.01 5.42 -4.24
CA GLY A 186 6.17 5.69 -3.09
C GLY A 186 5.74 4.45 -2.34
N LEU A 187 5.09 4.70 -1.20
CA LEU A 187 4.48 3.68 -0.37
C LEU A 187 3.01 4.04 -0.10
N ARG A 188 2.12 3.06 -0.21
CA ARG A 188 0.79 3.12 0.39
C ARG A 188 0.86 2.40 1.73
N LEU A 189 0.47 3.08 2.79
CA LEU A 189 0.54 2.60 4.17
C LEU A 189 -0.85 2.12 4.59
N ASP A 190 -1.00 0.82 4.73
CA ASP A 190 -2.25 0.14 5.08
C ASP A 190 -2.74 0.54 6.47
N ALA A 191 -4.04 0.80 6.60
CA ALA A 191 -4.79 1.02 7.83
C ALA A 191 -4.04 1.85 8.90
N ILE A 192 -3.55 3.04 8.53
CA ILE A 192 -2.73 3.87 9.43
C ILE A 192 -3.45 4.29 10.70
N HIS A 193 -4.77 4.24 10.73
CA HIS A 193 -5.59 4.47 11.92
C HIS A 193 -5.36 3.41 13.02
N ALA A 194 -4.84 2.24 12.66
CA ALA A 194 -4.47 1.17 13.58
C ALA A 194 -3.00 1.21 14.05
N LEU A 195 -2.20 2.15 13.55
CA LEU A 195 -0.88 2.46 14.09
C LEU A 195 -1.04 3.35 15.34
N VAL A 196 -1.33 2.70 16.48
CA VAL A 196 -1.50 3.40 17.75
C VAL A 196 -0.14 3.74 18.33
N ASP A 197 0.15 5.04 18.47
CA ASP A 197 1.46 5.55 18.86
C ASP A 197 1.32 6.82 19.70
N ASP A 198 1.51 6.69 21.00
CA ASP A 198 1.47 7.79 21.98
C ASP A 198 2.86 8.43 22.17
N SER A 199 3.84 8.13 21.31
CA SER A 199 5.18 8.73 21.36
C SER A 199 5.13 10.24 21.04
N PRO A 200 6.12 11.02 21.50
CA PRO A 200 6.23 12.45 21.18
C PRO A 200 6.31 12.74 19.66
N GLU A 201 6.93 11.85 18.88
CA GLU A 201 6.92 11.87 17.43
C GLU A 201 6.23 10.60 16.93
N HIS A 202 5.06 10.72 16.31
CA HIS A 202 4.32 9.60 15.75
C HIS A 202 5.15 8.90 14.65
N LEU A 203 5.09 7.56 14.57
CA LEU A 203 5.84 6.77 13.57
C LEU A 203 5.68 7.32 12.15
N LEU A 204 4.48 7.72 11.74
CA LEU A 204 4.24 8.27 10.41
C LEU A 204 4.99 9.57 10.15
N ALA A 205 5.15 10.42 11.17
CA ALA A 205 5.94 11.65 11.07
C ALA A 205 7.45 11.34 11.00
N GLU A 206 7.91 10.35 11.77
CA GLU A 206 9.28 9.84 11.70
C GLU A 206 9.59 9.27 10.32
N LEU A 207 8.68 8.46 9.78
CA LEU A 207 8.81 7.85 8.46
C LEU A 207 8.87 8.92 7.34
N SER A 208 7.92 9.86 7.35
CA SER A 208 7.90 10.97 6.39
C SER A 208 9.19 11.80 6.44
N ARG A 209 9.67 12.12 7.65
CA ARG A 209 10.94 12.83 7.84
C ARG A 209 12.14 12.02 7.33
N THR A 210 12.14 10.72 7.55
CA THR A 210 13.24 9.83 7.11
C THR A 210 13.28 9.74 5.59
N VAL A 211 12.15 9.53 4.94
CA VAL A 211 12.05 9.46 3.47
C VAL A 211 12.48 10.78 2.83
N GLU A 212 12.03 11.93 3.35
CA GLU A 212 12.50 13.24 2.91
C GLU A 212 14.02 13.39 3.07
N GLY A 213 14.58 12.86 4.17
CA GLY A 213 16.01 12.89 4.49
C GLY A 213 16.89 12.01 3.58
N LEU A 214 16.33 11.13 2.77
CA LEU A 214 17.08 10.32 1.80
C LEU A 214 17.71 11.19 0.69
N GLY A 215 17.16 12.37 0.44
CA GLY A 215 17.70 13.31 -0.52
C GLY A 215 17.74 12.79 -1.95
N LEU A 216 16.75 11.97 -2.31
CA LEU A 216 16.65 11.39 -3.64
C LEU A 216 16.31 12.49 -4.68
N ASP A 217 16.80 12.30 -5.86
CA ASP A 217 16.60 13.20 -7.00
C ASP A 217 15.21 13.04 -7.65
N ARG A 218 14.34 12.23 -7.10
CA ARG A 218 12.95 12.00 -7.52
C ARG A 218 11.98 12.23 -6.38
N GLU A 219 10.73 12.55 -6.71
CA GLU A 219 9.66 12.60 -5.74
C GLU A 219 9.36 11.20 -5.21
N VAL A 220 9.21 11.07 -3.91
CA VAL A 220 8.73 9.85 -3.25
C VAL A 220 7.47 10.17 -2.49
N VAL A 221 6.37 9.50 -2.85
CA VAL A 221 5.07 9.77 -2.25
C VAL A 221 4.76 8.79 -1.11
N LEU A 222 4.17 9.29 -0.04
CA LEU A 222 3.65 8.49 1.05
C LEU A 222 2.14 8.69 1.13
N ILE A 223 1.38 7.61 0.95
CA ILE A 223 -0.08 7.61 0.93
C ILE A 223 -0.57 6.81 2.13
N GLY A 224 -1.34 7.41 3.01
CA GLY A 224 -1.92 6.69 4.16
C GLY A 224 -3.36 6.26 3.88
N GLU A 225 -3.71 5.03 4.16
CA GLU A 225 -5.12 4.63 4.21
C GLU A 225 -5.70 4.95 5.59
N ASP A 226 -6.73 5.78 5.63
CA ASP A 226 -7.34 6.21 6.90
C ASP A 226 -8.85 6.43 6.75
N GLU A 227 -9.65 5.71 7.50
CA GLU A 227 -11.11 5.86 7.53
C GLU A 227 -11.56 7.20 8.16
N ARG A 228 -10.72 7.85 8.94
CA ARG A 228 -11.08 9.10 9.63
C ARG A 228 -11.11 10.27 8.64
N PRO A 229 -12.14 11.13 8.70
CA PRO A 229 -12.35 12.16 7.69
C PRO A 229 -11.46 13.41 7.90
N ASP A 230 -10.34 13.31 8.60
CA ASP A 230 -9.46 14.44 8.86
C ASP A 230 -8.23 14.48 7.94
N ALA A 231 -7.59 15.64 7.86
CA ALA A 231 -6.40 15.87 7.06
C ALA A 231 -5.08 15.61 7.84
N LEU A 232 -5.16 15.08 9.05
CA LEU A 232 -3.99 14.89 9.93
C LEU A 232 -2.85 14.15 9.23
N PRO A 233 -3.09 13.06 8.47
CA PRO A 233 -2.02 12.35 7.78
C PRO A 233 -1.25 13.25 6.80
N ALA A 234 -1.93 14.03 6.00
CA ALA A 234 -1.33 14.89 4.96
C ALA A 234 -0.96 16.30 5.45
N ARG A 235 -1.35 16.67 6.68
CA ARG A 235 -0.99 17.97 7.26
C ARG A 235 0.53 18.05 7.45
N PRO A 236 1.17 19.21 7.19
CA PRO A 236 2.59 19.40 7.43
C PRO A 236 3.00 19.06 8.88
N ARG A 237 4.19 18.48 9.05
CA ARG A 237 4.75 18.18 10.39
C ARG A 237 4.91 19.43 11.25
N SER A 238 5.24 20.58 10.66
CA SER A 238 5.28 21.87 11.34
C SER A 238 3.96 22.28 12.00
N ASP A 239 2.85 21.76 11.49
CA ASP A 239 1.50 22.08 11.92
C ASP A 239 0.87 20.93 12.73
N GLY A 240 1.73 20.01 13.21
CA GLY A 240 1.34 18.87 14.04
C GLY A 240 0.71 17.71 13.27
N GLY A 241 0.87 17.66 11.95
CA GLY A 241 0.49 16.53 11.11
C GLY A 241 1.62 15.52 10.94
N TYR A 242 1.39 14.50 10.10
CA TYR A 242 2.38 13.47 9.81
C TYR A 242 3.22 13.78 8.57
N GLY A 243 2.78 14.71 7.72
CA GLY A 243 3.52 15.12 6.52
C GLY A 243 3.52 14.04 5.42
N LEU A 244 2.50 13.18 5.36
CA LEU A 244 2.31 12.29 4.23
C LEU A 244 1.90 13.11 2.99
N THR A 245 2.15 12.59 1.81
CA THR A 245 1.78 13.24 0.55
C THR A 245 0.27 13.24 0.35
N ALA A 246 -0.36 12.11 0.65
CA ALA A 246 -1.78 11.92 0.40
C ALA A 246 -2.41 10.90 1.35
N LYS A 247 -3.73 10.76 1.21
CA LYS A 247 -4.55 9.80 1.94
C LYS A 247 -5.54 9.16 0.98
N TRP A 248 -5.68 7.84 1.02
CA TRP A 248 -6.83 7.16 0.43
C TRP A 248 -8.11 7.63 1.10
N ALA A 249 -9.07 8.06 0.30
CA ALA A 249 -10.30 8.70 0.75
C ALA A 249 -11.51 8.01 0.12
N ASP A 250 -12.07 7.05 0.85
CA ASP A 250 -13.19 6.21 0.36
C ASP A 250 -14.56 6.91 0.42
N GLU A 251 -14.64 8.11 0.99
CA GLU A 251 -15.90 8.82 1.19
C GLU A 251 -16.64 9.07 -0.14
N LEU A 252 -15.90 9.45 -1.20
CA LEU A 252 -16.50 9.65 -2.52
C LEU A 252 -16.98 8.33 -3.11
N HIS A 253 -16.15 7.26 -3.03
CA HIS A 253 -16.56 5.92 -3.43
C HIS A 253 -17.86 5.51 -2.74
N HIS A 254 -17.90 5.58 -1.40
CA HIS A 254 -19.06 5.17 -0.61
C HIS A 254 -20.31 5.94 -1.00
N ALA A 255 -20.21 7.27 -1.19
CA ALA A 255 -21.34 8.10 -1.58
C ALA A 255 -21.88 7.73 -2.98
N VAL A 256 -20.98 7.57 -3.97
CA VAL A 256 -21.35 7.19 -5.34
C VAL A 256 -21.94 5.78 -5.38
N HIS A 257 -21.29 4.81 -4.74
CA HIS A 257 -21.75 3.42 -4.69
C HIS A 257 -23.12 3.32 -4.06
N ALA A 258 -23.29 3.90 -2.86
CA ALA A 258 -24.56 3.88 -2.14
C ALA A 258 -25.70 4.58 -2.93
N TYR A 259 -25.38 5.63 -3.67
CA TYR A 259 -26.35 6.32 -4.54
C TYR A 259 -26.78 5.44 -5.72
N LEU A 260 -25.82 4.81 -6.40
CA LEU A 260 -26.09 4.02 -7.61
C LEU A 260 -26.78 2.69 -7.34
N THR A 261 -26.39 2.01 -6.24
CA THR A 261 -26.88 0.65 -5.94
C THR A 261 -28.05 0.63 -4.98
N GLY A 262 -28.24 1.67 -4.19
CA GLY A 262 -29.19 1.68 -3.08
C GLY A 262 -28.71 0.93 -1.84
N GLU A 263 -27.49 0.42 -1.83
CA GLU A 263 -26.90 -0.33 -0.71
C GLU A 263 -26.74 0.57 0.53
N ARG A 264 -27.14 0.08 1.72
CA ARG A 264 -27.22 0.82 2.98
C ARG A 264 -26.83 -0.03 4.18
N HIS A 265 -25.82 -0.88 4.04
CA HIS A 265 -25.33 -1.69 5.17
C HIS A 265 -23.81 -1.62 5.28
N ALA A 266 -23.27 -2.01 6.42
CA ALA A 266 -21.86 -1.89 6.77
C ALA A 266 -21.38 -0.44 6.57
N TYR A 267 -20.22 -0.21 5.98
CA TYR A 267 -19.67 1.14 5.75
C TYR A 267 -20.50 2.00 4.79
N TYR A 268 -21.47 1.42 4.04
CA TYR A 268 -22.40 2.21 3.21
C TYR A 268 -23.60 2.78 3.97
N GLU A 269 -23.85 2.38 5.22
CA GLU A 269 -25.03 2.80 5.99
C GLU A 269 -25.19 4.34 6.07
N PRO A 270 -24.14 5.14 6.34
CA PRO A 270 -24.26 6.59 6.45
C PRO A 270 -24.35 7.30 5.09
N TYR A 271 -24.08 6.59 3.99
CA TYR A 271 -24.06 7.15 2.64
C TYR A 271 -25.38 6.88 1.90
N GLY A 272 -25.81 7.79 1.05
CA GLY A 272 -27.05 7.62 0.27
C GLY A 272 -27.75 8.91 -0.06
N ASP A 273 -27.32 9.97 0.60
CA ASP A 273 -27.71 11.31 0.24
C ASP A 273 -26.81 11.80 -0.90
N PRO A 274 -27.36 12.17 -2.07
CA PRO A 274 -26.56 12.69 -3.18
C PRO A 274 -25.81 13.98 -2.86
N GLU A 275 -26.24 14.73 -1.82
CA GLU A 275 -25.50 15.90 -1.34
C GLU A 275 -24.09 15.55 -0.85
N LEU A 276 -23.87 14.31 -0.38
CA LEU A 276 -22.55 13.85 0.03
C LEU A 276 -21.57 13.77 -1.14
N ILE A 277 -22.05 13.34 -2.32
CA ILE A 277 -21.22 13.34 -3.54
C ILE A 277 -20.78 14.79 -3.86
N GLY A 278 -21.75 15.72 -3.85
CA GLY A 278 -21.45 17.13 -4.08
C GLY A 278 -20.47 17.72 -3.07
N LYS A 279 -20.60 17.34 -1.79
CA LYS A 279 -19.70 17.76 -0.72
C LYS A 279 -18.28 17.25 -0.94
N GLU A 280 -18.12 15.97 -1.27
CA GLU A 280 -16.81 15.38 -1.51
C GLU A 280 -16.11 16.00 -2.72
N LEU A 281 -16.83 16.18 -3.84
CA LEU A 281 -16.30 16.85 -5.02
C LEU A 281 -15.93 18.32 -4.75
N ALA A 282 -16.76 19.03 -3.99
CA ALA A 282 -16.51 20.43 -3.64
C ALA A 282 -15.36 20.61 -2.63
N SER A 283 -14.95 19.56 -1.92
CA SER A 283 -13.83 19.63 -0.97
C SER A 283 -12.53 20.03 -1.65
N GLY A 284 -12.32 19.55 -2.91
CA GLY A 284 -11.15 19.89 -3.73
C GLY A 284 -9.82 19.63 -3.03
N ALA A 285 -9.80 18.72 -2.05
CA ALA A 285 -8.63 18.48 -1.22
C ALA A 285 -7.54 17.74 -2.02
N PRO A 286 -6.40 18.38 -2.33
CA PRO A 286 -5.38 17.81 -3.23
C PRO A 286 -4.63 16.62 -2.63
N TRP A 287 -4.86 16.35 -1.36
CA TRP A 287 -4.28 15.21 -0.64
C TRP A 287 -5.17 13.97 -0.67
N LYS A 288 -6.37 14.02 -1.27
CA LYS A 288 -7.24 12.85 -1.39
C LYS A 288 -6.90 12.04 -2.63
N VAL A 289 -6.61 10.75 -2.43
CA VAL A 289 -6.66 9.73 -3.49
C VAL A 289 -8.06 9.16 -3.49
N VAL A 290 -8.74 9.24 -4.60
CA VAL A 290 -10.10 8.72 -4.76
C VAL A 290 -10.12 7.60 -5.80
N SER A 291 -10.99 6.62 -5.61
CA SER A 291 -11.16 5.51 -6.54
C SER A 291 -12.63 5.16 -6.70
N LEU A 292 -13.00 4.69 -7.87
CA LEU A 292 -14.34 4.15 -8.07
C LEU A 292 -14.50 2.79 -7.38
N GLN A 293 -13.45 2.00 -7.35
CA GLN A 293 -13.36 0.69 -6.70
C GLN A 293 -11.90 0.31 -6.50
N ASN A 294 -11.56 -0.25 -5.34
CA ASN A 294 -10.27 -0.89 -5.07
C ASN A 294 -10.50 -2.34 -4.58
N HIS A 295 -9.46 -3.00 -4.08
CA HIS A 295 -9.52 -4.39 -3.63
C HIS A 295 -10.53 -4.59 -2.47
N ASP A 296 -10.66 -3.65 -1.56
CA ASP A 296 -11.55 -3.77 -0.40
C ASP A 296 -13.02 -3.88 -0.78
N GLN A 297 -13.49 -3.01 -1.68
CA GLN A 297 -14.88 -3.04 -2.12
C GLN A 297 -15.21 -4.30 -2.94
N VAL A 298 -14.20 -4.93 -3.55
CA VAL A 298 -14.37 -6.20 -4.27
C VAL A 298 -14.22 -7.38 -3.32
N GLY A 299 -13.18 -7.39 -2.48
CA GLY A 299 -12.85 -8.54 -1.62
C GLY A 299 -13.75 -8.74 -0.43
N ASN A 300 -14.34 -7.67 0.07
CA ASN A 300 -15.33 -7.75 1.16
C ASN A 300 -16.73 -8.22 0.71
N ARG A 301 -16.91 -8.57 -0.57
CA ARG A 301 -18.15 -9.08 -1.12
C ARG A 301 -18.11 -10.60 -1.28
N PRO A 302 -19.21 -11.34 -0.92
CA PRO A 302 -19.23 -12.81 -0.95
C PRO A 302 -18.91 -13.43 -2.31
N PHE A 303 -19.19 -12.71 -3.40
CA PHE A 303 -18.97 -13.16 -4.78
C PHE A 303 -17.96 -12.31 -5.54
N ALA A 304 -17.25 -11.43 -4.84
CA ALA A 304 -16.32 -10.46 -5.44
C ALA A 304 -16.96 -9.63 -6.55
N ASP A 305 -18.25 -9.27 -6.41
CA ASP A 305 -18.99 -8.54 -7.43
C ASP A 305 -18.40 -7.14 -7.61
N ARG A 306 -18.25 -6.76 -8.88
CA ARG A 306 -17.85 -5.41 -9.24
C ARG A 306 -19.07 -4.53 -9.49
N LEU A 307 -18.92 -3.22 -9.37
CA LEU A 307 -20.00 -2.25 -9.49
C LEU A 307 -20.83 -2.44 -10.79
N HIS A 308 -20.20 -2.77 -11.93
CA HIS A 308 -20.91 -3.00 -13.21
C HIS A 308 -21.79 -4.26 -13.21
N GLN A 309 -21.66 -5.16 -12.23
CA GLN A 309 -22.51 -6.33 -12.06
C GLN A 309 -23.78 -6.00 -11.25
N THR A 310 -23.72 -4.91 -10.47
CA THR A 310 -24.85 -4.41 -9.67
C THR A 310 -25.60 -3.29 -10.40
N THR A 311 -24.89 -2.53 -11.24
CA THR A 311 -25.46 -1.50 -12.13
C THR A 311 -25.11 -1.82 -13.58
N SER A 312 -25.37 -0.90 -14.53
CA SER A 312 -24.92 -1.10 -15.92
C SER A 312 -23.50 -0.54 -16.15
N ILE A 313 -22.80 -1.07 -17.16
CA ILE A 313 -21.49 -0.55 -17.54
C ILE A 313 -21.60 0.91 -18.00
N GLU A 314 -22.70 1.31 -18.64
CA GLU A 314 -22.95 2.69 -19.06
C GLU A 314 -23.04 3.62 -17.84
N THR A 315 -23.68 3.17 -16.76
CA THR A 315 -23.75 3.90 -15.50
C THR A 315 -22.35 4.07 -14.90
N VAL A 316 -21.55 3.02 -14.85
CA VAL A 316 -20.17 3.07 -14.38
C VAL A 316 -19.34 4.07 -15.18
N LEU A 317 -19.40 4.01 -16.53
CA LEU A 317 -18.67 4.93 -17.41
C LEU A 317 -19.14 6.39 -17.26
N THR A 318 -20.40 6.61 -16.86
CA THR A 318 -20.94 7.96 -16.64
C THR A 318 -20.36 8.61 -15.38
N VAL A 319 -20.11 7.83 -14.34
CA VAL A 319 -19.58 8.35 -13.05
C VAL A 319 -18.05 8.32 -12.97
N LEU A 320 -17.39 7.52 -13.81
CA LEU A 320 -15.92 7.41 -13.81
C LEU A 320 -15.20 8.76 -13.88
N PRO A 321 -15.67 9.78 -14.64
CA PRO A 321 -15.02 11.09 -14.68
C PRO A 321 -15.09 11.91 -13.37
N LEU A 322 -15.74 11.40 -12.32
CA LEU A 322 -15.76 12.02 -11.00
C LEU A 322 -14.53 11.66 -10.17
N PHE A 323 -13.77 10.63 -10.60
CA PHE A 323 -12.59 10.09 -9.98
C PHE A 323 -11.35 10.36 -10.83
#